data_924fd3b8618648ea910cda5bade6a5d8
#
_entry.id   924fd3b8618648ea910cda5bade6a5d8
#
_cell.length_a   1.000
_cell.length_b   1.000
_cell.length_c   1.000
_cell.angle_alpha   90.00
_cell.angle_beta   90.00
_cell.angle_gamma   90.00
#
_symmetry.space_group_name_H-M   'P 1'
#
loop_
_entity.id
_entity.type
_entity.pdbx_description
1 polymer ?
#
loop_
_entity_poly.entity_id
_entity_poly.type
_entity_poly.pdbx_seq_one_letter_code
_entity_poly.pdbx_strand_id
1 'polypeptide(L)'
;LGEEPDVQASETQDFDVVIIGAGLSGVCAARAAAEEGAKVAIVEKSSSFNCRSGEYALLNGSLNKRWGRENIVDEDVVVDRLMRECTYRNKRSILKKWASHAHEVMDWFIEAYPELTICDSTREAVTQEQFDKGILVPLAWPQPEHYDYRNEEFPTFPSSMEFRSSRKDQQGFIVEANLNKAVENGAQTFFGCFGTKLLKDSDGRVTGVIIRDAQNDNKYIQLNASKGVILATGDNSGDEKIMKHFAPEIVEKKIANMGAMGMLGVDVEGKTVETGDGLRMGAWIGAKVQDFHAPMTHHMGSGMGVTPFLQINKRGDRFMNECIPGQQLENQIELQPECTSFQLYDSKWGEEVPYMPANHGGLCYIIPEDEDESNPNYTDRQYTKISAKAEAYQFK
;
A
#
# COMPACT_ATOMS: atom_id res chain seq x y z
N LEU A 1 -10.84 -19.51 9.68
CA LEU A 1 -9.47 -19.39 9.17
C LEU A 1 -8.87 -20.72 8.69
N GLY A 2 -9.65 -21.82 8.76
CA GLY A 2 -9.18 -23.17 8.41
C GLY A 2 -8.40 -23.86 9.55
N GLU A 3 -7.92 -25.05 9.26
CA GLU A 3 -7.13 -25.87 10.19
C GLU A 3 -5.64 -25.73 9.87
N GLU A 4 -4.82 -25.82 10.92
CA GLU A 4 -3.38 -25.86 10.76
C GLU A 4 -2.97 -27.13 10.00
N PRO A 5 -2.13 -27.03 8.96
CA PRO A 5 -1.72 -28.20 8.21
C PRO A 5 -0.82 -29.13 9.04
N ASP A 6 -1.09 -30.44 8.95
CA ASP A 6 -0.22 -31.47 9.55
C ASP A 6 0.89 -31.82 8.55
N VAL A 7 2.02 -31.11 8.68
CA VAL A 7 3.19 -31.27 7.80
C VAL A 7 4.45 -31.47 8.61
N GLN A 8 5.36 -32.30 8.07
CA GLN A 8 6.67 -32.58 8.65
C GLN A 8 7.77 -32.21 7.65
N ALA A 9 8.79 -31.53 8.15
CA ALA A 9 9.93 -31.15 7.34
C ALA A 9 10.90 -32.35 7.19
N SER A 10 11.50 -32.46 6.01
CA SER A 10 12.54 -33.44 5.71
C SER A 10 13.97 -32.88 5.88
N GLU A 11 14.07 -31.57 6.06
CA GLU A 11 15.33 -30.85 6.22
C GLU A 11 15.14 -29.69 7.22
N THR A 12 16.24 -29.36 7.89
CA THR A 12 16.25 -28.25 8.87
C THR A 12 17.42 -27.29 8.58
N GLN A 13 17.17 -26.00 8.65
CA GLN A 13 18.18 -24.96 8.55
C GLN A 13 18.00 -23.95 9.69
N ASP A 14 19.12 -23.37 10.15
CA ASP A 14 19.14 -22.46 11.30
C ASP A 14 19.40 -21.01 10.88
N PHE A 15 18.57 -20.10 11.39
CA PHE A 15 18.65 -18.66 11.21
C PHE A 15 18.42 -17.94 12.53
N ASP A 16 18.75 -16.66 12.57
CA ASP A 16 18.36 -15.78 13.68
C ASP A 16 16.95 -15.25 13.48
N VAL A 17 16.67 -14.76 12.28
CA VAL A 17 15.37 -14.20 11.89
C VAL A 17 14.89 -14.84 10.61
N VAL A 18 13.64 -15.28 10.60
CA VAL A 18 12.97 -15.76 9.38
C VAL A 18 11.85 -14.80 9.05
N ILE A 19 11.79 -14.35 7.79
CA ILE A 19 10.81 -13.38 7.30
C ILE A 19 9.96 -14.05 6.23
N ILE A 20 8.65 -14.02 6.41
CA ILE A 20 7.69 -14.58 5.46
C ILE A 20 7.06 -13.45 4.66
N GLY A 21 7.36 -13.45 3.36
CA GLY A 21 6.98 -12.42 2.40
C GLY A 21 8.16 -11.51 2.01
N ALA A 22 8.42 -11.38 0.71
CA ALA A 22 9.43 -10.47 0.15
C ALA A 22 8.78 -9.26 -0.54
N GLY A 23 7.71 -8.73 0.05
CA GLY A 23 7.17 -7.40 -0.27
C GLY A 23 8.02 -6.31 0.36
N LEU A 24 7.60 -5.05 0.20
CA LEU A 24 8.31 -3.88 0.75
C LEU A 24 8.68 -4.06 2.23
N SER A 25 7.73 -4.42 3.09
CA SER A 25 7.96 -4.57 4.53
C SER A 25 8.92 -5.72 4.85
N GLY A 26 8.82 -6.84 4.13
CA GLY A 26 9.70 -7.99 4.35
C GLY A 26 11.13 -7.71 3.90
N VAL A 27 11.30 -7.05 2.77
CA VAL A 27 12.62 -6.65 2.26
C VAL A 27 13.29 -5.65 3.20
N CYS A 28 12.57 -4.63 3.68
CA CYS A 28 13.10 -3.69 4.66
C CYS A 28 13.47 -4.38 5.99
N ALA A 29 12.62 -5.29 6.47
CA ALA A 29 12.93 -6.05 7.69
C ALA A 29 14.18 -6.93 7.52
N ALA A 30 14.34 -7.55 6.35
CA ALA A 30 15.50 -8.38 6.04
C ALA A 30 16.78 -7.56 5.96
N ARG A 31 16.76 -6.42 5.26
CA ARG A 31 17.90 -5.53 5.19
C ARG A 31 18.31 -5.05 6.58
N ALA A 32 17.36 -4.54 7.35
CA ALA A 32 17.66 -4.04 8.70
C ALA A 32 18.24 -5.12 9.61
N ALA A 33 17.67 -6.34 9.60
CA ALA A 33 18.18 -7.43 10.42
C ALA A 33 19.57 -7.91 9.97
N ALA A 34 19.82 -7.96 8.65
CA ALA A 34 21.11 -8.38 8.12
C ALA A 34 22.20 -7.32 8.38
N GLU A 35 21.89 -6.04 8.27
CA GLU A 35 22.81 -4.94 8.63
C GLU A 35 23.24 -4.99 10.11
N GLU A 36 22.35 -5.47 11.00
CA GLU A 36 22.65 -5.73 12.42
C GLU A 36 23.39 -7.07 12.66
N GLY A 37 23.81 -7.75 11.60
CA GLY A 37 24.60 -8.99 11.66
C GLY A 37 23.78 -10.25 11.97
N ALA A 38 22.46 -10.21 11.87
CA ALA A 38 21.63 -11.41 12.04
C ALA A 38 21.73 -12.31 10.81
N LYS A 39 21.71 -13.63 11.02
CA LYS A 39 21.52 -14.61 9.95
C LYS A 39 20.04 -14.65 9.56
N VAL A 40 19.71 -14.14 8.37
CA VAL A 40 18.33 -13.89 7.92
C VAL A 40 17.93 -14.83 6.79
N ALA A 41 16.70 -15.38 6.87
CA ALA A 41 16.02 -16.04 5.75
C ALA A 41 14.80 -15.20 5.33
N ILE A 42 14.63 -15.00 4.01
CA ILE A 42 13.43 -14.40 3.41
C ILE A 42 12.73 -15.46 2.59
N VAL A 43 11.47 -15.70 2.89
CA VAL A 43 10.63 -16.70 2.21
C VAL A 43 9.56 -15.99 1.40
N GLU A 44 9.48 -16.30 0.10
CA GLU A 44 8.51 -15.68 -0.80
C GLU A 44 7.93 -16.73 -1.75
N LYS A 45 6.61 -16.77 -1.89
CA LYS A 45 5.91 -17.75 -2.72
C LYS A 45 5.92 -17.42 -4.22
N SER A 46 6.25 -16.18 -4.57
CA SER A 46 6.50 -15.78 -5.96
C SER A 46 7.92 -16.14 -6.39
N SER A 47 8.19 -16.04 -7.69
CA SER A 47 9.54 -16.32 -8.25
C SER A 47 10.57 -15.25 -7.93
N SER A 48 10.16 -14.11 -7.38
CA SER A 48 10.99 -12.97 -7.01
C SER A 48 10.26 -12.16 -5.92
N PHE A 49 10.89 -11.08 -5.43
CA PHE A 49 10.20 -10.10 -4.60
C PHE A 49 8.95 -9.56 -5.30
N ASN A 50 8.02 -9.04 -4.51
CA ASN A 50 6.77 -8.51 -5.01
C ASN A 50 6.44 -7.19 -4.32
N CYS A 51 6.10 -6.16 -5.08
CA CYS A 51 5.77 -4.86 -4.54
C CYS A 51 4.61 -4.22 -5.31
N ARG A 52 3.97 -3.26 -4.66
CA ARG A 52 2.81 -2.54 -5.19
C ARG A 52 3.15 -1.07 -5.32
N SER A 53 2.53 -0.40 -6.28
CA SER A 53 2.55 1.06 -6.53
C SER A 53 3.89 1.75 -6.23
N GLY A 54 3.91 2.81 -5.47
CA GLY A 54 5.12 3.59 -5.18
C GLY A 54 4.83 4.86 -4.40
N GLU A 55 3.57 5.04 -3.96
CA GLU A 55 3.18 6.19 -3.18
C GLU A 55 3.55 6.02 -1.70
N TYR A 56 4.11 7.07 -1.14
CA TYR A 56 4.53 7.16 0.25
C TYR A 56 4.11 8.47 0.87
N ALA A 57 4.00 8.47 2.18
CA ALA A 57 3.77 9.68 2.96
C ALA A 57 4.71 9.71 4.17
N LEU A 58 5.32 10.86 4.40
CA LEU A 58 6.15 11.12 5.56
C LEU A 58 6.16 12.61 5.92
N LEU A 59 6.56 12.92 7.12
CA LEU A 59 6.57 14.29 7.65
C LEU A 59 8.02 14.71 8.02
N ASN A 60 8.31 15.98 7.81
CA ASN A 60 9.46 16.68 8.38
C ASN A 60 10.86 16.07 8.10
N GLY A 61 11.02 15.34 6.99
CA GLY A 61 12.27 14.71 6.63
C GLY A 61 13.13 15.53 5.67
N SER A 62 14.26 14.96 5.26
CA SER A 62 15.19 15.54 4.29
C SER A 62 14.51 15.89 2.96
N LEU A 63 13.63 15.01 2.47
CA LEU A 63 12.83 15.21 1.26
C LEU A 63 11.83 16.36 1.43
N ASN A 64 11.11 16.39 2.59
CA ASN A 64 10.21 17.51 2.87
C ASN A 64 10.96 18.85 2.91
N LYS A 65 12.15 18.86 3.49
CA LYS A 65 13.03 20.05 3.48
C LYS A 65 13.45 20.45 2.07
N ARG A 66 13.88 19.49 1.24
CA ARG A 66 14.23 19.72 -0.16
C ARG A 66 13.10 20.43 -0.92
N TRP A 67 11.85 20.02 -0.67
CA TRP A 67 10.66 20.54 -1.33
C TRP A 67 10.01 21.75 -0.64
N GLY A 68 10.68 22.33 0.36
CA GLY A 68 10.15 23.47 1.11
C GLY A 68 8.91 23.13 1.95
N ARG A 69 8.76 21.88 2.36
CA ARG A 69 7.61 21.33 3.11
C ARG A 69 7.95 20.96 4.55
N GLU A 70 9.13 21.35 5.03
CA GLU A 70 9.56 21.05 6.40
C GLU A 70 8.79 21.92 7.42
N ASN A 71 8.40 21.33 8.53
CA ASN A 71 7.74 22.00 9.66
C ASN A 71 6.43 22.73 9.34
N ILE A 72 5.80 22.45 8.20
CA ILE A 72 4.50 23.03 7.86
C ILE A 72 3.40 22.41 8.71
N VAL A 73 3.57 21.14 9.13
CA VAL A 73 2.55 20.35 9.79
C VAL A 73 3.06 19.86 11.14
N ASP A 74 2.21 20.02 12.17
CA ASP A 74 2.43 19.42 13.48
C ASP A 74 2.07 17.92 13.43
N GLU A 75 3.02 17.06 13.82
CA GLU A 75 2.85 15.60 13.79
C GLU A 75 1.66 15.12 14.62
N ASP A 76 1.45 15.73 15.79
CA ASP A 76 0.35 15.32 16.68
C ASP A 76 -1.01 15.70 16.07
N VAL A 77 -1.10 16.80 15.34
CA VAL A 77 -2.31 17.17 14.59
C VAL A 77 -2.62 16.13 13.52
N VAL A 78 -1.61 15.69 12.76
CA VAL A 78 -1.79 14.64 11.75
C VAL A 78 -2.21 13.32 12.39
N VAL A 79 -1.54 12.91 13.45
CA VAL A 79 -1.85 11.67 14.18
C VAL A 79 -3.27 11.68 14.74
N ASP A 80 -3.67 12.78 15.37
CA ASP A 80 -5.02 12.91 15.94
C ASP A 80 -6.10 12.93 14.84
N ARG A 81 -5.79 13.52 13.68
CA ARG A 81 -6.67 13.47 12.52
C ARG A 81 -6.82 12.04 11.99
N LEU A 82 -5.73 11.33 11.77
CA LEU A 82 -5.76 9.92 11.33
C LEU A 82 -6.49 9.03 12.33
N MET A 83 -6.31 9.25 13.64
CA MET A 83 -7.07 8.52 14.67
C MET A 83 -8.58 8.75 14.54
N ARG A 84 -8.98 9.99 14.27
CA ARG A 84 -10.39 10.36 14.06
C ARG A 84 -10.95 9.71 12.80
N GLU A 85 -10.23 9.78 11.70
CA GLU A 85 -10.63 9.18 10.43
C GLU A 85 -10.77 7.67 10.48
N CYS A 86 -9.89 7.01 11.25
CA CYS A 86 -10.00 5.57 11.54
C CYS A 86 -11.04 5.24 12.64
N THR A 87 -11.88 6.19 13.03
CA THR A 87 -12.86 6.01 14.12
C THR A 87 -12.26 5.47 15.41
N TYR A 88 -11.01 5.88 15.73
CA TYR A 88 -10.22 5.46 16.89
C TYR A 88 -9.96 3.95 16.99
N ARG A 89 -10.03 3.23 15.87
CA ARG A 89 -9.73 1.78 15.83
C ARG A 89 -8.26 1.44 15.71
N ASN A 90 -7.42 2.42 15.40
CA ASN A 90 -5.97 2.26 15.34
C ASN A 90 -5.30 2.51 16.72
N LYS A 91 -4.11 1.98 16.86
CA LYS A 91 -3.25 2.31 18.00
C LYS A 91 -2.50 3.61 17.71
N ARG A 92 -2.78 4.67 18.49
CA ARG A 92 -2.12 5.98 18.37
C ARG A 92 -0.58 5.87 18.38
N SER A 93 -0.03 4.96 19.16
CA SER A 93 1.43 4.74 19.26
C SER A 93 2.06 4.28 17.93
N ILE A 94 1.33 3.54 17.10
CA ILE A 94 1.81 3.13 15.79
C ILE A 94 1.82 4.32 14.83
N LEU A 95 0.75 5.11 14.79
CA LEU A 95 0.67 6.31 13.97
C LEU A 95 1.71 7.35 14.39
N LYS A 96 1.93 7.52 15.71
CA LYS A 96 2.97 8.44 16.20
C LYS A 96 4.36 7.96 15.80
N LYS A 97 4.63 6.66 15.86
CA LYS A 97 5.91 6.11 15.41
C LYS A 97 6.14 6.36 13.92
N TRP A 98 5.12 6.19 13.09
CA TRP A 98 5.19 6.57 11.68
C TRP A 98 5.47 8.07 11.52
N ALA A 99 4.68 8.92 12.15
CA ALA A 99 4.81 10.38 11.99
C ALA A 99 6.22 10.89 12.37
N SER A 100 6.81 10.33 13.43
CA SER A 100 8.10 10.79 13.97
C SER A 100 9.33 10.13 13.31
N HIS A 101 9.20 8.97 12.65
CA HIS A 101 10.36 8.19 12.18
C HIS A 101 10.31 7.78 10.71
N ALA A 102 9.18 7.96 10.01
CA ALA A 102 9.09 7.51 8.63
C ALA A 102 10.12 8.19 7.71
N HIS A 103 10.51 9.42 8.02
CA HIS A 103 11.52 10.16 7.27
C HIS A 103 12.92 9.55 7.40
N GLU A 104 13.31 9.11 8.59
CA GLU A 104 14.59 8.42 8.82
C GLU A 104 14.65 7.10 8.05
N VAL A 105 13.54 6.37 8.07
CA VAL A 105 13.43 5.11 7.31
C VAL A 105 13.47 5.36 5.81
N MET A 106 12.86 6.45 5.32
CA MET A 106 12.91 6.79 3.89
C MET A 106 14.33 7.17 3.46
N ASP A 107 15.06 7.96 4.24
CA ASP A 107 16.45 8.31 3.94
C ASP A 107 17.32 7.05 3.85
N TRP A 108 17.21 6.13 4.81
CA TRP A 108 17.86 4.82 4.78
C TRP A 108 17.42 3.98 3.57
N PHE A 109 16.13 3.98 3.22
CA PHE A 109 15.57 3.19 2.12
C PHE A 109 16.14 3.62 0.76
N ILE A 110 16.21 4.94 0.49
CA ILE A 110 16.72 5.48 -0.78
C ILE A 110 18.25 5.40 -0.90
N GLU A 111 18.98 5.35 0.21
CA GLU A 111 20.42 5.15 0.23
C GLU A 111 20.87 3.87 -0.47
N ALA A 112 20.02 2.83 -0.49
CA ALA A 112 20.29 1.59 -1.21
C ALA A 112 20.45 1.77 -2.73
N TYR A 113 19.95 2.87 -3.28
CA TYR A 113 19.92 3.10 -4.73
C TYR A 113 20.46 4.49 -5.11
N PRO A 114 21.79 4.66 -5.22
CA PRO A 114 22.42 5.95 -5.51
C PRO A 114 22.09 6.56 -6.89
N GLU A 115 21.56 5.75 -7.83
CA GLU A 115 21.16 6.22 -9.16
C GLU A 115 19.78 6.90 -9.19
N LEU A 116 19.07 6.96 -8.05
CA LEU A 116 17.76 7.59 -7.93
C LEU A 116 17.81 9.07 -8.31
N THR A 117 16.98 9.46 -9.26
CA THR A 117 16.74 10.88 -9.54
C THR A 117 15.62 11.41 -8.64
N ILE A 118 15.94 12.37 -7.78
CA ILE A 118 14.95 13.05 -6.93
C ILE A 118 14.55 14.35 -7.61
N CYS A 119 13.33 14.41 -8.10
CA CYS A 119 12.73 15.57 -8.74
C CYS A 119 12.30 16.63 -7.73
N ASP A 120 12.31 17.89 -8.13
CA ASP A 120 11.88 19.01 -7.28
C ASP A 120 10.39 19.34 -7.44
N SER A 121 9.75 18.83 -8.48
CA SER A 121 8.31 18.96 -8.71
C SER A 121 7.67 17.67 -9.21
N THR A 122 6.35 17.58 -9.10
CA THR A 122 5.56 16.42 -9.52
C THR A 122 5.72 16.11 -11.02
N ARG A 123 5.96 17.13 -11.84
CA ARG A 123 6.02 17.05 -13.30
C ARG A 123 7.35 17.50 -13.87
N GLU A 124 8.40 17.45 -13.08
CA GLU A 124 9.73 17.77 -13.58
C GLU A 124 10.05 16.95 -14.82
N ALA A 125 10.55 17.63 -15.87
CA ALA A 125 11.00 16.97 -17.07
C ALA A 125 12.25 16.16 -16.79
N VAL A 126 12.23 14.88 -17.16
CA VAL A 126 13.34 13.96 -16.99
C VAL A 126 13.68 13.30 -18.32
N THR A 127 14.91 12.84 -18.47
CA THR A 127 15.30 12.03 -19.62
C THR A 127 14.73 10.61 -19.50
N GLN A 128 14.61 9.92 -20.64
CA GLN A 128 14.19 8.52 -20.65
C GLN A 128 15.11 7.65 -19.77
N GLU A 129 16.42 7.91 -19.83
CA GLU A 129 17.41 7.19 -18.99
C GLU A 129 17.15 7.36 -17.49
N GLN A 130 16.85 8.58 -17.05
CA GLN A 130 16.51 8.84 -15.65
C GLN A 130 15.22 8.11 -15.25
N PHE A 131 14.21 8.15 -16.10
CA PHE A 131 12.94 7.47 -15.86
C PHE A 131 13.09 5.95 -15.82
N ASP A 132 13.88 5.38 -16.72
CA ASP A 132 14.17 3.94 -16.75
C ASP A 132 14.92 3.47 -15.50
N LYS A 133 15.84 4.27 -15.00
CA LYS A 133 16.55 4.03 -13.74
C LYS A 133 15.66 4.23 -12.51
N GLY A 134 14.69 5.10 -12.59
CA GLY A 134 13.75 5.41 -11.51
C GLY A 134 13.90 6.80 -10.95
N ILE A 135 12.77 7.41 -10.68
CA ILE A 135 12.67 8.76 -10.13
C ILE A 135 11.82 8.76 -8.86
N LEU A 136 12.01 9.76 -8.02
CA LEU A 136 11.15 10.08 -6.88
C LEU A 136 10.62 11.51 -7.05
N VAL A 137 9.32 11.67 -7.05
CA VAL A 137 8.66 12.97 -7.21
C VAL A 137 7.82 13.33 -5.98
N PRO A 138 7.75 14.61 -5.59
CA PRO A 138 6.75 15.06 -4.63
C PRO A 138 5.37 15.03 -5.29
N LEU A 139 4.35 14.53 -4.60
CA LEU A 139 3.00 14.65 -5.10
C LEU A 139 2.45 16.08 -4.87
N ALA A 140 1.51 16.50 -5.72
CA ALA A 140 0.90 17.80 -5.60
C ALA A 140 0.21 17.95 -4.23
N TRP A 141 0.33 19.12 -3.66
CA TRP A 141 -0.33 19.50 -2.41
C TRP A 141 -1.07 20.81 -2.64
N PRO A 142 -2.20 20.75 -3.34
CA PRO A 142 -3.02 21.94 -3.54
C PRO A 142 -3.68 22.37 -2.23
N GLN A 143 -3.68 23.66 -1.97
CA GLN A 143 -4.37 24.26 -0.83
C GLN A 143 -5.04 25.56 -1.27
N PRO A 144 -6.25 25.85 -0.80
CA PRO A 144 -6.89 27.12 -1.04
C PRO A 144 -6.11 28.27 -0.40
N GLU A 145 -6.31 29.47 -0.90
CA GLU A 145 -5.84 30.67 -0.23
C GLU A 145 -6.43 30.74 1.19
N HIS A 146 -5.59 31.06 2.18
CA HIS A 146 -5.95 31.08 3.61
C HIS A 146 -6.27 29.71 4.24
N TYR A 147 -5.89 28.63 3.61
CA TYR A 147 -6.08 27.30 4.17
C TYR A 147 -5.36 27.12 5.52
N ASP A 148 -6.10 26.69 6.53
CA ASP A 148 -5.57 26.33 7.85
C ASP A 148 -5.86 24.86 8.18
N TYR A 149 -4.88 24.00 7.96
CA TYR A 149 -5.00 22.56 8.20
C TYR A 149 -5.41 22.17 9.61
N ARG A 150 -5.26 23.07 10.61
CA ARG A 150 -5.65 22.82 12.00
C ARG A 150 -7.14 22.92 12.21
N ASN A 151 -7.77 23.83 11.47
CA ASN A 151 -9.17 24.16 11.62
C ASN A 151 -10.04 23.66 10.45
N GLU A 152 -9.43 23.22 9.36
CA GLU A 152 -10.17 22.65 8.23
C GLU A 152 -10.72 21.27 8.57
N GLU A 153 -11.95 21.01 8.18
CA GLU A 153 -12.62 19.74 8.44
C GLU A 153 -11.97 18.60 7.65
N PHE A 154 -11.52 18.87 6.44
CA PHE A 154 -10.80 17.94 5.59
C PHE A 154 -9.41 18.49 5.22
N PRO A 155 -8.43 18.40 6.12
CA PRO A 155 -7.11 18.96 5.89
C PRO A 155 -6.32 18.14 4.86
N THR A 156 -5.54 18.84 4.05
CA THR A 156 -4.50 18.26 3.22
C THR A 156 -3.14 18.46 3.87
N PHE A 157 -2.24 17.48 3.68
CA PHE A 157 -0.90 17.53 4.25
C PHE A 157 0.18 17.39 3.18
N PRO A 158 1.26 18.15 3.25
CA PRO A 158 2.35 18.12 2.27
C PRO A 158 3.28 16.92 2.48
N SER A 159 2.74 15.73 2.62
CA SER A 159 3.45 14.54 3.06
C SER A 159 3.74 13.54 1.95
N SER A 160 3.03 13.61 0.81
CA SER A 160 3.00 12.54 -0.18
C SER A 160 4.07 12.69 -1.25
N MET A 161 4.61 11.54 -1.69
CA MET A 161 5.58 11.39 -2.76
C MET A 161 5.39 10.05 -3.47
N GLU A 162 6.00 9.88 -4.63
CA GLU A 162 5.85 8.68 -5.45
C GLU A 162 7.16 8.30 -6.15
N PHE A 163 7.51 7.02 -6.09
CA PHE A 163 8.49 6.43 -6.97
C PHE A 163 7.86 6.08 -8.31
N ARG A 164 8.52 6.43 -9.39
CA ARG A 164 8.09 6.16 -10.77
C ARG A 164 9.24 5.58 -11.59
N SER A 165 8.92 4.71 -12.53
CA SER A 165 9.85 4.21 -13.54
C SER A 165 9.10 3.61 -14.71
N SER A 166 9.81 3.21 -15.76
CA SER A 166 9.25 2.44 -16.89
C SER A 166 8.88 1.00 -16.52
N ARG A 167 9.23 0.52 -15.32
CA ARG A 167 8.89 -0.82 -14.85
C ARG A 167 7.40 -0.93 -14.55
N LYS A 168 6.82 -2.11 -14.81
CA LYS A 168 5.41 -2.39 -14.48
C LYS A 168 5.11 -2.34 -12.98
N ASP A 169 6.09 -2.66 -12.15
CA ASP A 169 6.04 -2.62 -10.69
C ASP A 169 6.46 -1.25 -10.11
N GLN A 170 6.60 -0.23 -10.98
CA GLN A 170 6.92 1.16 -10.67
C GLN A 170 8.12 1.31 -9.71
N GLN A 171 7.93 1.03 -8.43
CA GLN A 171 8.98 1.13 -7.39
C GLN A 171 9.87 -0.11 -7.31
N GLY A 172 9.68 -1.10 -8.14
CA GLY A 172 10.42 -2.37 -8.07
C GLY A 172 11.94 -2.19 -8.06
N PHE A 173 12.46 -1.16 -8.75
CA PHE A 173 13.88 -0.86 -8.79
C PHE A 173 14.49 -0.58 -7.40
N ILE A 174 13.78 0.19 -6.56
CA ILE A 174 14.26 0.53 -5.21
C ILE A 174 14.05 -0.61 -4.21
N VAL A 175 12.97 -1.37 -4.34
CA VAL A 175 12.74 -2.57 -3.52
C VAL A 175 13.80 -3.63 -3.81
N GLU A 176 14.13 -3.85 -5.09
CA GLU A 176 15.19 -4.75 -5.53
C GLU A 176 16.56 -4.33 -4.97
N ALA A 177 16.89 -3.04 -5.00
CA ALA A 177 18.12 -2.52 -4.44
C ALA A 177 18.23 -2.80 -2.93
N ASN A 178 17.14 -2.62 -2.18
CA ASN A 178 17.08 -2.95 -0.76
C ASN A 178 17.20 -4.46 -0.49
N LEU A 179 16.61 -5.30 -1.34
CA LEU A 179 16.77 -6.75 -1.26
C LEU A 179 18.23 -7.15 -1.52
N ASN A 180 18.86 -6.55 -2.53
CA ASN A 180 20.27 -6.80 -2.83
C ASN A 180 21.17 -6.42 -1.66
N LYS A 181 20.89 -5.28 -0.98
CA LYS A 181 21.59 -4.91 0.26
C LYS A 181 21.41 -5.94 1.37
N ALA A 182 20.21 -6.49 1.54
CA ALA A 182 19.99 -7.59 2.50
C ALA A 182 20.87 -8.81 2.16
N VAL A 183 20.90 -9.21 0.89
CA VAL A 183 21.68 -10.36 0.40
C VAL A 183 23.20 -10.10 0.52
N GLU A 184 23.67 -8.88 0.17
CA GLU A 184 25.07 -8.47 0.36
C GLU A 184 25.50 -8.61 1.83
N ASN A 185 24.60 -8.35 2.77
CA ASN A 185 24.81 -8.53 4.21
C ASN A 185 24.50 -9.96 4.71
N GLY A 186 24.35 -10.96 3.82
CA GLY A 186 24.24 -12.35 4.14
C GLY A 186 22.84 -12.92 4.29
N ALA A 187 21.78 -12.17 3.98
CA ALA A 187 20.43 -12.73 3.94
C ALA A 187 20.29 -13.76 2.83
N GLN A 188 19.59 -14.87 3.12
CA GLN A 188 19.28 -15.93 2.16
C GLN A 188 17.82 -15.81 1.70
N THR A 189 17.61 -15.95 0.40
CA THR A 189 16.28 -15.91 -0.21
C THR A 189 15.77 -17.30 -0.56
N PHE A 190 14.50 -17.57 -0.25
CA PHE A 190 13.76 -18.79 -0.57
C PHE A 190 12.56 -18.40 -1.43
N PHE A 191 12.81 -18.17 -2.73
CA PHE A 191 11.75 -17.88 -3.70
C PHE A 191 11.02 -19.14 -4.15
N GLY A 192 9.74 -19.03 -4.52
CA GLY A 192 8.88 -20.17 -4.84
C GLY A 192 8.55 -21.03 -3.62
N CYS A 193 8.77 -20.49 -2.42
CA CYS A 193 8.57 -21.19 -1.16
C CYS A 193 7.42 -20.57 -0.36
N PHE A 194 6.51 -21.41 0.09
CA PHE A 194 5.32 -21.01 0.85
C PHE A 194 5.56 -21.17 2.36
N GLY A 195 5.36 -20.12 3.15
CA GLY A 195 5.23 -20.24 4.60
C GLY A 195 3.99 -21.07 4.91
N THR A 196 4.16 -22.18 5.63
CA THR A 196 3.08 -23.17 5.79
C THR A 196 2.62 -23.30 7.23
N LYS A 197 3.53 -23.37 8.18
CA LYS A 197 3.23 -23.62 9.59
C LYS A 197 4.28 -22.99 10.50
N LEU A 198 3.85 -22.21 11.49
CA LEU A 198 4.74 -21.70 12.53
C LEU A 198 5.00 -22.76 13.59
N LEU A 199 6.20 -22.74 14.15
CA LEU A 199 6.63 -23.66 15.21
C LEU A 199 6.70 -22.92 16.54
N LYS A 200 6.26 -23.59 17.63
CA LYS A 200 6.36 -23.08 19.01
C LYS A 200 7.08 -24.10 19.88
N ASP A 201 7.81 -23.58 20.85
CA ASP A 201 8.31 -24.39 21.97
C ASP A 201 7.23 -24.60 23.07
N SER A 202 7.63 -25.29 24.12
CA SER A 202 6.76 -25.59 25.28
C SER A 202 6.27 -24.35 26.00
N ASP A 203 7.03 -23.24 25.92
CA ASP A 203 6.71 -21.98 26.59
C ASP A 203 5.83 -21.08 25.71
N GLY A 204 5.48 -21.55 24.48
CA GLY A 204 4.64 -20.84 23.53
C GLY A 204 5.38 -19.83 22.68
N ARG A 205 6.71 -19.75 22.75
CA ARG A 205 7.53 -18.88 21.92
C ARG A 205 7.59 -19.44 20.50
N VAL A 206 7.47 -18.59 19.50
CA VAL A 206 7.69 -18.96 18.09
C VAL A 206 9.17 -19.15 17.84
N THR A 207 9.55 -20.36 17.41
CA THR A 207 10.94 -20.80 17.22
C THR A 207 11.30 -21.05 15.77
N GLY A 208 10.36 -20.93 14.83
CA GLY A 208 10.61 -21.15 13.41
C GLY A 208 9.34 -21.29 12.59
N VAL A 209 9.52 -21.76 11.38
CA VAL A 209 8.47 -22.01 10.41
C VAL A 209 8.80 -23.23 9.56
N ILE A 210 7.80 -24.00 9.16
CA ILE A 210 7.92 -24.96 8.08
C ILE A 210 7.49 -24.27 6.79
N ILE A 211 8.33 -24.34 5.77
CA ILE A 211 8.05 -23.84 4.44
C ILE A 211 7.88 -25.01 3.45
N ARG A 212 7.13 -24.80 2.39
CA ARG A 212 6.98 -25.72 1.27
C ARG A 212 7.69 -25.15 0.05
N ASP A 213 8.69 -25.83 -0.44
CA ASP A 213 9.39 -25.50 -1.68
C ASP A 213 8.62 -26.08 -2.87
N ALA A 214 7.86 -25.23 -3.57
CA ALA A 214 7.03 -25.65 -4.69
C ALA A 214 7.84 -25.94 -5.98
N GLN A 215 9.08 -25.49 -6.04
CA GLN A 215 9.98 -25.72 -7.17
C GLN A 215 10.81 -26.98 -7.03
N ASN A 216 10.79 -27.61 -5.85
CA ASN A 216 11.54 -28.81 -5.54
C ASN A 216 10.63 -29.90 -4.94
N ASP A 217 9.80 -30.49 -5.77
CA ASP A 217 8.88 -31.61 -5.45
C ASP A 217 7.98 -31.35 -4.22
N ASN A 218 7.64 -30.08 -3.94
CA ASN A 218 6.91 -29.69 -2.74
C ASN A 218 7.57 -30.13 -1.42
N LYS A 219 8.87 -30.15 -1.38
CA LYS A 219 9.65 -30.52 -0.21
C LYS A 219 9.36 -29.55 0.95
N TYR A 220 9.16 -30.08 2.15
CA TYR A 220 9.03 -29.30 3.36
C TYR A 220 10.37 -29.13 4.06
N ILE A 221 10.69 -27.88 4.39
CA ILE A 221 11.93 -27.46 5.04
C ILE A 221 11.56 -26.72 6.33
N GLN A 222 12.18 -27.08 7.42
CA GLN A 222 12.09 -26.34 8.69
C GLN A 222 13.16 -25.26 8.72
N LEU A 223 12.75 -24.01 8.93
CA LEU A 223 13.63 -22.89 9.19
C LEU A 223 13.49 -22.53 10.67
N ASN A 224 14.52 -22.82 11.47
CA ASN A 224 14.57 -22.37 12.85
C ASN A 224 14.89 -20.89 12.90
N ALA A 225 14.34 -20.16 13.89
CA ALA A 225 14.51 -18.74 14.09
C ALA A 225 14.84 -18.45 15.55
N SER A 226 16.13 -18.33 15.89
CA SER A 226 16.59 -18.18 17.26
C SER A 226 16.08 -16.89 17.92
N LYS A 227 15.88 -15.83 17.12
CA LYS A 227 15.35 -14.54 17.56
C LYS A 227 13.86 -14.37 17.28
N GLY A 228 13.34 -14.93 16.19
CA GLY A 228 11.92 -14.89 15.89
C GLY A 228 11.56 -14.92 14.39
N VAL A 229 10.25 -14.95 14.13
CA VAL A 229 9.68 -14.94 12.77
C VAL A 229 8.92 -13.64 12.57
N ILE A 230 9.13 -12.99 11.42
CA ILE A 230 8.40 -11.79 10.99
C ILE A 230 7.41 -12.21 9.90
N LEU A 231 6.12 -11.92 10.12
CA LEU A 231 5.08 -12.12 9.13
C LEU A 231 4.89 -10.82 8.32
N ALA A 232 5.35 -10.81 7.07
CA ALA A 232 5.24 -9.71 6.12
C ALA A 232 4.42 -10.13 4.88
N THR A 233 3.37 -10.90 5.10
CA THR A 233 2.65 -11.68 4.09
C THR A 233 1.57 -10.89 3.33
N GLY A 234 1.47 -9.59 3.56
CA GLY A 234 0.55 -8.70 2.83
C GLY A 234 -0.92 -8.95 3.13
N ASP A 235 -1.71 -8.81 2.09
CA ASP A 235 -3.17 -8.74 2.09
C ASP A 235 -3.84 -10.13 2.12
N ASN A 236 -5.15 -10.13 2.31
CA ASN A 236 -6.03 -11.30 2.38
C ASN A 236 -7.26 -11.20 1.46
N SER A 237 -7.34 -10.17 0.62
CA SER A 237 -8.52 -9.90 -0.23
C SER A 237 -8.76 -10.97 -1.31
N GLY A 238 -7.75 -11.77 -1.64
CA GLY A 238 -7.84 -12.90 -2.57
C GLY A 238 -8.39 -14.19 -1.96
N ASP A 239 -8.63 -14.24 -0.65
CA ASP A 239 -9.18 -15.43 0.00
C ASP A 239 -10.65 -15.25 0.40
N GLU A 240 -11.55 -15.94 -0.30
CA GLU A 240 -12.98 -15.82 -0.08
C GLU A 240 -13.41 -16.18 1.34
N LYS A 241 -12.77 -17.16 1.98
CA LYS A 241 -13.14 -17.60 3.33
C LYS A 241 -12.79 -16.53 4.37
N ILE A 242 -11.61 -15.91 4.22
CA ILE A 242 -11.19 -14.81 5.08
C ILE A 242 -12.08 -13.59 4.82
N MET A 243 -12.31 -13.26 3.56
CA MET A 243 -13.19 -12.16 3.19
C MET A 243 -14.62 -12.35 3.71
N LYS A 244 -15.16 -13.56 3.59
CA LYS A 244 -16.50 -13.88 4.14
C LYS A 244 -16.56 -13.78 5.66
N HIS A 245 -15.45 -13.97 6.35
CA HIS A 245 -15.38 -13.81 7.80
C HIS A 245 -15.28 -12.32 8.23
N PHE A 246 -14.47 -11.52 7.55
CA PHE A 246 -14.19 -10.13 7.95
C PHE A 246 -15.07 -9.08 7.24
N ALA A 247 -15.53 -9.36 6.04
CA ALA A 247 -16.30 -8.45 5.20
C ALA A 247 -17.33 -9.24 4.36
N PRO A 248 -18.31 -9.91 5.01
CA PRO A 248 -19.26 -10.77 4.32
C PRO A 248 -20.07 -10.06 3.25
N GLU A 249 -20.40 -8.79 3.45
CA GLU A 249 -21.13 -7.96 2.50
C GLU A 249 -20.42 -7.81 1.14
N ILE A 250 -19.09 -7.77 1.14
CA ILE A 250 -18.30 -7.68 -0.09
C ILE A 250 -18.49 -8.95 -0.92
N VAL A 251 -18.47 -10.10 -0.26
CA VAL A 251 -18.64 -11.41 -0.91
C VAL A 251 -20.09 -11.61 -1.36
N GLU A 252 -21.07 -11.34 -0.50
CA GLU A 252 -22.49 -11.55 -0.75
C GLU A 252 -23.02 -10.65 -1.86
N LYS A 253 -22.61 -9.39 -1.87
CA LYS A 253 -23.04 -8.40 -2.86
C LYS A 253 -22.21 -8.42 -4.14
N LYS A 254 -21.11 -9.16 -4.17
CA LYS A 254 -20.15 -9.19 -5.29
C LYS A 254 -19.65 -7.79 -5.66
N ILE A 255 -19.42 -6.95 -4.67
CA ILE A 255 -19.04 -5.55 -4.83
C ILE A 255 -17.61 -5.46 -5.39
N ALA A 256 -16.72 -6.36 -4.97
CA ALA A 256 -15.37 -6.43 -5.48
C ALA A 256 -15.09 -7.80 -6.10
N ASN A 257 -14.29 -7.82 -7.12
CA ASN A 257 -13.61 -9.03 -7.56
C ASN A 257 -12.54 -9.37 -6.54
N MET A 258 -12.77 -10.38 -5.72
CA MET A 258 -11.78 -10.87 -4.77
C MET A 258 -10.53 -11.34 -5.50
N GLY A 259 -9.38 -10.90 -5.02
CA GLY A 259 -8.12 -11.10 -5.72
C GLY A 259 -7.99 -10.34 -7.03
N ALA A 260 -8.97 -9.52 -7.40
CA ALA A 260 -8.91 -8.68 -8.59
C ALA A 260 -8.05 -7.44 -8.40
N MET A 261 -7.71 -7.14 -7.19
CA MET A 261 -6.58 -6.25 -6.96
C MET A 261 -5.26 -6.89 -7.41
N GLY A 262 -5.29 -7.96 -8.20
CA GLY A 262 -4.19 -8.68 -8.85
C GLY A 262 -3.02 -7.83 -9.35
N MET A 263 -2.92 -6.63 -8.81
CA MET A 263 -1.82 -5.69 -8.89
C MET A 263 -0.54 -6.24 -8.25
N LEU A 264 -0.67 -7.19 -7.29
CA LEU A 264 0.48 -7.83 -6.66
C LEU A 264 1.01 -9.04 -7.42
N GLY A 265 0.34 -9.45 -8.48
CA GLY A 265 0.78 -10.60 -9.27
C GLY A 265 0.32 -11.95 -8.69
N VAL A 266 1.03 -12.98 -9.10
CA VAL A 266 0.73 -14.38 -8.76
C VAL A 266 1.94 -15.08 -8.14
N ASP A 267 1.68 -16.11 -7.36
CA ASP A 267 2.69 -17.04 -6.87
C ASP A 267 3.20 -17.97 -7.99
N VAL A 268 4.15 -18.84 -7.67
CA VAL A 268 4.70 -19.81 -8.64
C VAL A 268 3.70 -20.88 -9.09
N GLU A 269 2.54 -20.98 -8.47
CA GLU A 269 1.44 -21.85 -8.86
C GLU A 269 0.38 -21.11 -9.72
N GLY A 270 0.60 -19.83 -10.02
CA GLY A 270 -0.32 -18.98 -10.80
C GLY A 270 -1.55 -18.50 -10.04
N LYS A 271 -1.52 -18.55 -8.70
CA LYS A 271 -2.60 -18.04 -7.83
C LYS A 271 -2.26 -16.65 -7.30
N THR A 272 -3.29 -15.86 -6.97
CA THR A 272 -3.07 -14.56 -6.32
C THR A 272 -2.23 -14.70 -5.06
N VAL A 273 -1.35 -13.73 -4.82
CA VAL A 273 -0.53 -13.69 -3.61
C VAL A 273 -1.28 -13.17 -2.37
N GLU A 274 -2.47 -12.66 -2.54
CA GLU A 274 -3.29 -11.99 -1.50
C GLU A 274 -4.14 -12.99 -0.71
N THR A 275 -3.51 -13.99 -0.08
CA THR A 275 -4.21 -15.16 0.52
C THR A 275 -4.26 -15.17 2.05
N GLY A 276 -3.70 -14.14 2.71
CA GLY A 276 -3.76 -14.03 4.18
C GLY A 276 -3.02 -15.15 4.93
N ASP A 277 -1.94 -15.67 4.36
CA ASP A 277 -1.20 -16.81 4.93
C ASP A 277 -0.66 -16.52 6.33
N GLY A 278 -0.10 -15.32 6.54
CA GLY A 278 0.41 -14.93 7.85
C GLY A 278 -0.68 -14.76 8.90
N LEU A 279 -1.87 -14.27 8.49
CA LEU A 279 -3.02 -14.17 9.37
C LEU A 279 -3.43 -15.57 9.88
N ARG A 280 -3.51 -16.55 8.98
CA ARG A 280 -3.82 -17.93 9.32
C ARG A 280 -2.78 -18.56 10.23
N MET A 281 -1.50 -18.51 9.83
CA MET A 281 -0.41 -19.05 10.61
C MET A 281 -0.36 -18.48 12.02
N GLY A 282 -0.55 -17.16 12.14
CA GLY A 282 -0.63 -16.49 13.45
C GLY A 282 -1.81 -16.98 14.28
N ALA A 283 -3.00 -17.06 13.68
CA ALA A 283 -4.21 -17.51 14.37
C ALA A 283 -4.11 -18.96 14.86
N TRP A 284 -3.57 -19.88 14.06
CA TRP A 284 -3.42 -21.29 14.43
C TRP A 284 -2.56 -21.49 15.67
N ILE A 285 -1.56 -20.64 15.87
CA ILE A 285 -0.71 -20.70 17.06
C ILE A 285 -1.21 -19.87 18.23
N GLY A 286 -2.39 -19.25 18.12
CA GLY A 286 -3.04 -18.48 19.19
C GLY A 286 -2.72 -16.99 19.20
N ALA A 287 -2.18 -16.43 18.13
CA ALA A 287 -2.08 -14.98 18.01
C ALA A 287 -3.49 -14.36 17.98
N LYS A 288 -3.62 -13.21 18.65
CA LYS A 288 -4.90 -12.50 18.68
C LYS A 288 -5.23 -11.92 17.31
N VAL A 289 -6.37 -12.32 16.78
CA VAL A 289 -6.98 -11.73 15.59
C VAL A 289 -8.02 -10.72 16.03
N GLN A 290 -8.22 -9.67 15.25
CA GLN A 290 -9.23 -8.66 15.52
C GLN A 290 -10.64 -9.28 15.44
N ASP A 291 -11.44 -9.09 16.49
CA ASP A 291 -12.74 -9.76 16.65
C ASP A 291 -13.92 -9.04 15.97
N PHE A 292 -13.69 -7.87 15.40
CA PHE A 292 -14.73 -7.07 14.82
C PHE A 292 -14.49 -6.84 13.32
N HIS A 293 -15.59 -6.75 12.62
CA HIS A 293 -15.62 -6.43 11.21
C HIS A 293 -14.89 -5.10 10.93
N ALA A 294 -13.99 -5.14 9.97
CA ALA A 294 -13.35 -3.96 9.42
C ALA A 294 -13.89 -3.75 8.01
N PRO A 295 -14.59 -2.63 7.74
CA PRO A 295 -15.05 -2.36 6.39
C PRO A 295 -13.86 -2.31 5.44
N MET A 296 -14.02 -2.95 4.30
CA MET A 296 -13.04 -2.85 3.23
C MET A 296 -13.19 -1.51 2.54
N THR A 297 -12.06 -0.94 2.11
CA THR A 297 -12.06 0.20 1.24
C THR A 297 -11.81 -0.24 -0.20
N HIS A 298 -12.50 0.37 -1.13
CA HIS A 298 -12.31 0.17 -2.55
C HIS A 298 -11.47 1.30 -3.13
N HIS A 299 -10.75 1.04 -4.21
CA HIS A 299 -9.99 2.05 -4.91
C HIS A 299 -10.75 2.75 -6.03
N MET A 300 -11.98 2.38 -6.26
CA MET A 300 -12.70 2.71 -7.46
C MET A 300 -13.93 3.55 -7.17
N GLY A 301 -13.73 4.83 -6.92
CA GLY A 301 -14.85 5.77 -6.97
C GLY A 301 -15.51 5.80 -8.34
N SER A 302 -16.79 6.14 -8.38
CA SER A 302 -17.53 6.41 -9.61
C SER A 302 -17.24 7.83 -10.14
N GLY A 303 -17.44 8.03 -11.43
CA GLY A 303 -17.35 9.35 -12.04
C GLY A 303 -15.94 9.92 -12.01
N MET A 304 -15.78 11.08 -11.38
CA MET A 304 -14.50 11.77 -11.21
C MET A 304 -13.71 11.25 -9.99
N GLY A 305 -13.91 9.99 -9.62
CA GLY A 305 -13.25 9.37 -8.50
C GLY A 305 -13.82 9.82 -7.16
N VAL A 306 -12.96 9.85 -6.16
CA VAL A 306 -13.32 10.18 -4.78
C VAL A 306 -13.27 11.68 -4.47
N THR A 307 -13.40 12.53 -5.49
CA THR A 307 -13.51 13.98 -5.31
C THR A 307 -14.82 14.35 -4.63
N PRO A 308 -14.84 15.38 -3.76
CA PRO A 308 -16.01 15.74 -2.96
C PRO A 308 -17.11 16.50 -3.76
N PHE A 309 -17.48 15.97 -4.92
CA PHE A 309 -18.64 16.45 -5.67
C PHE A 309 -19.93 15.81 -5.16
N LEU A 310 -21.05 16.51 -5.34
CA LEU A 310 -22.35 16.08 -4.87
C LEU A 310 -22.68 14.65 -5.32
N GLN A 311 -23.02 13.80 -4.37
CA GLN A 311 -23.44 12.41 -4.61
C GLN A 311 -24.97 12.27 -4.42
N ILE A 312 -25.63 11.71 -5.43
CA ILE A 312 -27.04 11.32 -5.35
C ILE A 312 -27.19 9.83 -5.62
N ASN A 313 -28.19 9.22 -5.00
CA ASN A 313 -28.55 7.82 -5.26
C ASN A 313 -29.53 7.69 -6.45
N LYS A 314 -29.95 6.45 -6.77
CA LYS A 314 -30.91 6.18 -7.84
C LYS A 314 -32.32 6.81 -7.65
N ARG A 315 -32.64 7.25 -6.44
CA ARG A 315 -33.89 7.98 -6.15
C ARG A 315 -33.76 9.48 -6.31
N GLY A 316 -32.54 9.97 -6.57
CA GLY A 316 -32.23 11.39 -6.62
C GLY A 316 -31.98 12.03 -5.26
N ASP A 317 -31.88 11.23 -4.18
CA ASP A 317 -31.61 11.75 -2.85
C ASP A 317 -30.11 11.94 -2.65
N ARG A 318 -29.69 13.11 -2.11
CA ARG A 318 -28.37 13.27 -1.51
C ARG A 318 -28.33 12.44 -0.23
N PHE A 319 -27.32 11.60 -0.09
CA PHE A 319 -27.28 10.59 0.97
C PHE A 319 -26.11 10.73 1.94
N MET A 320 -25.22 11.67 1.71
CA MET A 320 -24.01 11.81 2.52
C MET A 320 -23.48 13.24 2.54
N ASN A 321 -22.50 13.48 3.40
CA ASN A 321 -21.57 14.59 3.30
C ASN A 321 -20.35 14.12 2.50
N GLU A 322 -20.07 14.73 1.38
CA GLU A 322 -18.99 14.35 0.47
C GLU A 322 -17.62 14.78 0.97
N CYS A 323 -17.55 15.61 2.02
CA CYS A 323 -16.32 16.02 2.66
C CYS A 323 -15.80 14.96 3.63
N ILE A 324 -15.52 13.77 3.11
CA ILE A 324 -14.95 12.63 3.84
C ILE A 324 -13.74 12.09 3.08
N PRO A 325 -12.82 11.36 3.75
CA PRO A 325 -11.74 10.67 3.06
C PRO A 325 -12.25 9.80 1.92
N GLY A 326 -11.61 9.91 0.76
CA GLY A 326 -12.12 9.37 -0.48
C GLY A 326 -12.46 7.88 -0.46
N GLN A 327 -11.64 7.07 0.20
CA GLN A 327 -11.91 5.63 0.30
C GLN A 327 -13.10 5.30 1.22
N GLN A 328 -13.48 6.21 2.10
CA GLN A 328 -14.66 6.05 2.97
C GLN A 328 -15.97 6.42 2.25
N LEU A 329 -15.90 7.20 1.18
CA LEU A 329 -17.04 7.55 0.34
C LEU A 329 -17.76 6.28 -0.15
N GLU A 330 -17.01 5.28 -0.55
CA GLU A 330 -17.55 4.05 -1.13
C GLU A 330 -18.36 3.23 -0.11
N ASN A 331 -17.99 3.28 1.16
CA ASN A 331 -18.77 2.63 2.22
C ASN A 331 -20.20 3.17 2.29
N GLN A 332 -20.39 4.43 1.92
CA GLN A 332 -21.73 5.04 1.85
C GLN A 332 -22.47 4.66 0.56
N ILE A 333 -21.76 4.48 -0.53
CA ILE A 333 -22.33 4.05 -1.82
C ILE A 333 -22.87 2.62 -1.70
N GLU A 334 -22.17 1.74 -0.99
CA GLU A 334 -22.60 0.36 -0.74
C GLU A 334 -23.97 0.26 -0.05
N LEU A 335 -24.34 1.25 0.73
CA LEU A 335 -25.62 1.32 1.44
C LEU A 335 -26.75 1.84 0.56
N GLN A 336 -26.45 2.34 -0.65
CA GLN A 336 -27.47 2.90 -1.53
C GLN A 336 -28.16 1.83 -2.38
N PRO A 337 -29.35 2.12 -2.92
CA PRO A 337 -30.04 1.21 -3.83
C PRO A 337 -29.13 0.75 -4.97
N GLU A 338 -28.98 -0.57 -5.12
CA GLU A 338 -28.14 -1.23 -6.12
C GLU A 338 -26.66 -0.84 -6.04
N CYS A 339 -26.17 -0.40 -4.86
CA CYS A 339 -24.79 0.07 -4.64
C CYS A 339 -24.38 1.11 -5.71
N THR A 340 -25.29 2.03 -6.04
CA THR A 340 -25.11 2.98 -7.15
C THR A 340 -25.27 4.41 -6.68
N SER A 341 -24.36 5.26 -7.09
CA SER A 341 -24.46 6.71 -6.96
C SER A 341 -24.20 7.40 -8.30
N PHE A 342 -24.61 8.64 -8.40
CA PHE A 342 -24.31 9.56 -9.48
C PHE A 342 -23.59 10.77 -8.88
N GLN A 343 -22.45 11.11 -9.44
CA GLN A 343 -21.69 12.27 -9.05
C GLN A 343 -22.09 13.44 -9.93
N LEU A 344 -22.50 14.55 -9.31
CA LEU A 344 -22.92 15.76 -10.00
C LEU A 344 -21.88 16.87 -9.82
N TYR A 345 -21.51 17.51 -10.89
CA TYR A 345 -20.61 18.64 -10.91
C TYR A 345 -21.02 19.61 -12.02
N ASP A 346 -20.69 20.88 -11.86
CA ASP A 346 -21.01 21.91 -12.82
C ASP A 346 -19.84 22.17 -13.80
N SER A 347 -19.99 23.16 -14.67
CA SER A 347 -18.96 23.52 -15.67
C SER A 347 -17.67 24.10 -15.07
N LYS A 348 -17.67 24.44 -13.79
CA LYS A 348 -16.51 25.01 -13.08
C LYS A 348 -15.64 23.94 -12.42
N TRP A 349 -15.99 22.67 -12.54
CA TRP A 349 -15.29 21.59 -11.90
C TRP A 349 -13.76 21.62 -12.15
N GLY A 350 -13.32 22.06 -13.33
CA GLY A 350 -11.90 22.20 -13.67
C GLY A 350 -11.17 23.29 -12.88
N GLU A 351 -11.89 24.33 -12.45
CA GLU A 351 -11.37 25.40 -11.60
C GLU A 351 -11.33 24.97 -10.12
N GLU A 352 -12.21 24.07 -9.71
CA GLU A 352 -12.40 23.63 -8.32
C GLU A 352 -11.49 22.47 -7.93
N VAL A 353 -11.29 21.49 -8.81
CA VAL A 353 -10.51 20.27 -8.53
C VAL A 353 -9.08 20.57 -8.03
N PRO A 354 -8.35 21.58 -8.53
CA PRO A 354 -7.01 21.90 -8.00
C PRO A 354 -6.96 22.22 -6.51
N TYR A 355 -8.09 22.64 -5.95
CA TYR A 355 -8.22 23.00 -4.53
C TYR A 355 -8.81 21.87 -3.68
N MET A 356 -9.18 20.77 -4.30
CA MET A 356 -9.69 19.61 -3.60
C MET A 356 -8.54 18.75 -3.09
N PRO A 357 -8.75 17.96 -2.01
CA PRO A 357 -7.75 17.02 -1.55
C PRO A 357 -7.33 16.07 -2.65
N ALA A 358 -6.02 15.83 -2.78
CA ALA A 358 -5.51 14.79 -3.64
C ALA A 358 -5.93 13.43 -3.09
N ASN A 359 -6.71 12.69 -3.86
CA ASN A 359 -7.24 11.39 -3.45
C ASN A 359 -6.70 10.27 -4.33
N HIS A 360 -6.29 9.17 -3.71
CA HIS A 360 -5.92 7.97 -4.40
C HIS A 360 -7.12 7.38 -5.16
N GLY A 361 -6.91 6.97 -6.41
CA GLY A 361 -7.96 6.38 -7.26
C GLY A 361 -8.89 7.37 -7.96
N GLY A 362 -8.73 8.67 -7.72
CA GLY A 362 -9.51 9.73 -8.34
C GLY A 362 -8.74 10.58 -9.33
N LEU A 363 -9.35 11.69 -9.71
CA LEU A 363 -8.68 12.78 -10.39
C LEU A 363 -7.79 13.52 -9.40
N CYS A 364 -6.64 12.93 -9.11
CA CYS A 364 -5.69 13.53 -8.18
C CYS A 364 -5.09 14.82 -8.74
N TYR A 365 -5.14 15.01 -10.08
CA TYR A 365 -4.41 16.09 -10.73
C TYR A 365 -5.05 16.48 -12.05
N ILE A 366 -5.09 17.77 -12.31
CA ILE A 366 -5.40 18.33 -13.62
C ILE A 366 -4.09 18.42 -14.41
N ILE A 367 -4.05 17.83 -15.58
CA ILE A 367 -2.97 18.04 -16.51
C ILE A 367 -3.28 19.32 -17.29
N PRO A 368 -2.41 20.33 -17.28
CA PRO A 368 -2.53 21.49 -18.18
C PRO A 368 -2.58 21.04 -19.65
N GLU A 369 -3.29 21.80 -20.46
CA GLU A 369 -3.38 21.50 -21.91
C GLU A 369 -2.04 21.57 -22.64
N ASP A 370 -1.08 22.32 -22.07
CA ASP A 370 0.27 22.52 -22.58
C ASP A 370 1.30 21.53 -22.02
N GLU A 371 0.87 20.52 -21.26
CA GLU A 371 1.77 19.50 -20.74
C GLU A 371 2.44 18.70 -21.87
N ASP A 372 3.75 18.56 -21.77
CA ASP A 372 4.54 17.82 -22.74
C ASP A 372 4.37 16.30 -22.57
N GLU A 373 3.56 15.69 -23.40
CA GLU A 373 3.32 14.24 -23.41
C GLU A 373 4.56 13.41 -23.77
N SER A 374 5.62 14.05 -24.30
CA SER A 374 6.90 13.36 -24.57
C SER A 374 7.78 13.21 -23.32
N ASN A 375 7.46 13.92 -22.23
CA ASN A 375 8.14 13.77 -20.96
C ASN A 375 7.85 12.37 -20.38
N PRO A 376 8.87 11.51 -20.13
CA PRO A 376 8.65 10.18 -19.56
C PRO A 376 7.99 10.19 -18.19
N ASN A 377 8.11 11.28 -17.44
CA ASN A 377 7.43 11.49 -16.17
C ASN A 377 5.94 11.83 -16.34
N TYR A 378 5.49 12.06 -17.57
CA TYR A 378 4.07 12.18 -17.87
C TYR A 378 3.39 10.84 -17.69
N THR A 379 2.43 10.76 -16.79
CA THR A 379 1.62 9.57 -16.61
C THR A 379 0.15 9.93 -16.71
N ASP A 380 -0.56 9.34 -17.65
CA ASP A 380 -2.00 9.47 -17.79
C ASP A 380 -2.77 8.65 -16.74
N ARG A 381 -2.08 7.80 -15.98
CA ARG A 381 -2.68 7.00 -14.91
C ARG A 381 -3.22 7.85 -13.77
N GLN A 382 -2.47 8.90 -13.41
CA GLN A 382 -2.84 9.81 -12.33
C GLN A 382 -3.38 11.13 -12.85
N TYR A 383 -3.03 11.47 -14.08
CA TYR A 383 -3.35 12.72 -14.74
C TYR A 383 -4.31 12.43 -15.87
N THR A 384 -5.52 12.09 -15.57
CA THR A 384 -6.53 11.97 -16.62
C THR A 384 -6.73 13.34 -17.23
N LYS A 385 -6.60 13.44 -18.55
CA LYS A 385 -7.08 14.61 -19.29
C LYS A 385 -8.56 14.76 -18.96
N ILE A 386 -8.84 15.71 -18.12
CA ILE A 386 -10.17 15.91 -17.54
C ILE A 386 -11.19 16.11 -18.66
N SER A 387 -10.82 16.84 -19.72
CA SER A 387 -11.66 17.04 -20.90
C SER A 387 -12.16 15.71 -21.49
N ALA A 388 -11.32 14.71 -21.65
CA ALA A 388 -11.70 13.43 -22.22
C ALA A 388 -12.66 12.65 -21.31
N LYS A 389 -12.45 12.68 -19.97
CA LYS A 389 -13.38 12.05 -19.04
C LYS A 389 -14.70 12.82 -18.89
N ALA A 390 -14.64 14.13 -18.81
CA ALA A 390 -15.84 14.95 -18.75
C ALA A 390 -16.70 14.79 -20.02
N GLU A 391 -16.08 14.71 -21.19
CA GLU A 391 -16.79 14.43 -22.45
C GLU A 391 -17.37 13.01 -22.49
N ALA A 392 -16.70 12.01 -21.93
CA ALA A 392 -17.21 10.64 -21.86
C ALA A 392 -18.44 10.51 -20.96
N TYR A 393 -18.61 11.41 -20.00
CA TYR A 393 -19.74 11.47 -19.07
C TYR A 393 -20.71 12.62 -19.37
N GLN A 394 -20.51 13.39 -20.44
CA GLN A 394 -21.54 14.28 -20.92
C GLN A 394 -22.77 13.46 -21.32
N PHE A 395 -23.78 13.62 -20.56
CA PHE A 395 -25.03 12.88 -20.58
C PHE A 395 -25.67 12.85 -21.99
N LYS A 396 -26.00 11.68 -22.36
CA LYS A 396 -27.04 11.43 -23.36
C LYS A 396 -28.41 11.60 -22.73
#